data_7fd6686a8a8fcb834ffc69f045004cb4
#
_entry.id   7fd6686a8a8fcb834ffc69f045004cb4
#
_cell.length_a   1.000
_cell.length_b   1.000
_cell.length_c   1.000
_cell.angle_alpha   90.00
_cell.angle_beta   90.00
_cell.angle_gamma   90.00
#
_symmetry.space_group_name_H-M   'P 1'
#
loop_
_entity.id
_entity.type
_entity.pdbx_description
1 polymer ?
#
loop_
_entity_poly.entity_id
_entity_poly.type
_entity_poly.pdbx_seq_one_letter_code
_entity_poly.pdbx_strand_id
1 'polypeptide(L)' 'TSLKTVIKKADAAIDSNAADKDAAIRAAVSAIDSAKSKGVIHKNTAARKVARMAKRNNKVSAAQ' A
#
# COMPACT_ATOMS: atom_id res chain seq x y z
N THR A 1 -1.76 -7.76 13.14
CA THR A 1 -0.73 -7.52 12.12
C THR A 1 -0.38 -6.04 12.09
N SER A 2 0.89 -5.71 12.09
CA SER A 2 1.28 -4.32 12.13
C SER A 2 1.08 -3.67 10.74
N LEU A 3 0.75 -2.38 10.75
CA LEU A 3 0.56 -1.61 9.53
C LEU A 3 1.83 -1.64 8.68
N LYS A 4 2.99 -1.56 9.29
CA LYS A 4 4.26 -1.62 8.60
C LYS A 4 4.43 -2.93 7.82
N THR A 5 4.05 -4.03 8.43
CA THR A 5 4.14 -5.35 7.79
C THR A 5 3.27 -5.42 6.55
N VAL A 6 2.04 -4.93 6.64
CA VAL A 6 1.10 -4.93 5.51
C VAL A 6 1.65 -4.08 4.37
N ILE A 7 2.14 -2.89 4.67
CA ILE A 7 2.70 -1.98 3.66
C ILE A 7 3.95 -2.61 3.03
N LYS A 8 4.80 -3.22 3.83
CA LYS A 8 6.01 -3.86 3.35
C LYS A 8 5.69 -5.01 2.40
N LYS A 9 4.68 -5.80 2.72
CA LYS A 9 4.23 -6.89 1.84
C LYS A 9 3.70 -6.36 0.53
N ALA A 10 2.93 -5.27 0.57
CA ALA A 10 2.42 -4.64 -0.64
C ALA A 10 3.56 -4.10 -1.50
N ASP A 11 4.53 -3.44 -0.89
CA ASP A 11 5.70 -2.93 -1.60
C ASP A 11 6.50 -4.05 -2.26
N ALA A 12 6.71 -5.15 -1.54
CA ALA A 12 7.42 -6.30 -2.07
C ALA A 12 6.68 -6.91 -3.26
N ALA A 13 5.36 -7.02 -3.16
CA ALA A 13 4.54 -7.53 -4.26
C ALA A 13 4.62 -6.61 -5.49
N ILE A 14 4.61 -5.31 -5.28
CA ILE A 14 4.73 -4.33 -6.36
C ILE A 14 6.11 -4.44 -7.01
N ASP A 15 7.17 -4.48 -6.21
CA ASP A 15 8.54 -4.56 -6.71
C ASP A 15 8.80 -5.80 -7.54
N SER A 16 8.24 -6.93 -7.12
CA SER A 16 8.39 -8.19 -7.86
C SER A 16 7.36 -8.34 -8.98
N ASN A 17 6.46 -7.37 -9.10
CA ASN A 17 5.37 -7.40 -10.08
C ASN A 17 4.58 -8.71 -9.97
N ALA A 18 4.28 -9.11 -8.75
CA ALA A 18 3.57 -10.35 -8.47
C ALA A 18 2.16 -10.31 -9.06
N ALA A 19 1.65 -11.46 -9.44
CA ALA A 19 0.31 -11.57 -10.02
C ALA A 19 -0.77 -11.09 -9.02
N ASP A 20 -0.51 -11.23 -7.73
CA ASP A 20 -1.43 -10.84 -6.67
C ASP A 20 -1.15 -9.45 -6.08
N LYS A 21 -0.35 -8.63 -6.79
CA LYS A 21 0.00 -7.30 -6.29
C LYS A 21 -1.23 -6.42 -6.04
N ASP A 22 -2.24 -6.55 -6.88
CA ASP A 22 -3.47 -5.78 -6.72
C ASP A 22 -4.17 -6.14 -5.41
N ALA A 23 -4.25 -7.42 -5.09
CA ALA A 23 -4.82 -7.87 -3.83
C ALA A 23 -4.00 -7.37 -2.64
N ALA A 24 -2.69 -7.41 -2.75
CA ALA A 24 -1.80 -6.89 -1.70
C ALA A 24 -1.99 -5.40 -1.49
N ILE A 25 -2.10 -4.64 -2.58
CA ILE A 25 -2.34 -3.19 -2.52
C ILE A 25 -3.68 -2.90 -1.84
N ARG A 26 -4.72 -3.62 -2.22
CA ARG A 26 -6.05 -3.46 -1.61
C ARG A 26 -6.01 -3.73 -0.11
N ALA A 27 -5.34 -4.79 0.28
CA ALA A 27 -5.20 -5.13 1.69
C ALA A 27 -4.46 -4.03 2.45
N ALA A 28 -3.39 -3.49 1.85
CA ALA A 28 -2.64 -2.40 2.47
C ALA A 28 -3.48 -1.13 2.57
N VAL A 29 -4.20 -0.76 1.53
CA VAL A 29 -5.08 0.41 1.54
C VAL A 29 -6.16 0.26 2.60
N SER A 30 -6.76 -0.93 2.69
CA SER A 30 -7.78 -1.21 3.70
C SER A 30 -7.20 -1.08 5.12
N ALA A 31 -6.00 -1.60 5.34
CA ALA A 31 -5.34 -1.50 6.65
C ALA A 31 -5.02 -0.05 6.99
N ILE A 32 -4.55 0.72 6.04
CA ILE A 32 -4.25 2.14 6.23
C ILE A 32 -5.52 2.92 6.54
N ASP A 33 -6.59 2.65 5.80
CA ASP A 33 -7.87 3.31 6.00
C ASP A 33 -8.43 3.00 7.39
N SER A 34 -8.34 1.76 7.81
CA SER A 34 -8.77 1.32 9.14
C SER A 34 -7.96 2.02 10.23
N ALA A 35 -6.66 2.10 10.07
CA ALA A 35 -5.77 2.77 11.02
C ALA A 35 -6.11 4.27 11.12
N LYS A 36 -6.39 4.89 9.98
CA LYS A 36 -6.80 6.29 9.93
C LYS A 36 -8.12 6.49 10.70
N SER A 37 -9.07 5.61 10.47
CA SER A 37 -10.39 5.66 11.12
C SER A 37 -10.28 5.50 12.63
N LYS A 38 -9.35 4.68 13.08
CA LYS A 38 -9.11 4.46 14.52
C LYS A 38 -8.24 5.52 15.16
N GLY A 39 -7.71 6.45 14.36
CA GLY A 39 -6.85 7.51 14.86
C GLY A 39 -5.41 7.08 15.11
N VAL A 40 -5.02 5.91 14.63
CA VAL A 40 -3.65 5.40 14.77
C VAL A 40 -2.67 6.22 13.93
N ILE A 41 -3.11 6.66 12.75
CA ILE A 41 -2.30 7.49 11.87
C ILE A 41 -3.11 8.71 11.44
N HIS A 42 -2.40 9.80 11.14
CA HIS A 42 -3.03 11.02 10.65
C HIS A 42 -3.48 10.83 9.20
N LYS A 43 -4.55 11.54 8.81
CA LYS A 43 -5.10 11.44 7.45
C LYS A 43 -4.07 11.78 6.38
N ASN A 44 -3.19 12.75 6.64
CA ASN A 44 -2.13 13.11 5.70
C ASN A 44 -1.13 11.98 5.50
N THR A 45 -0.76 11.31 6.59
CA THR A 45 0.14 10.16 6.53
C THR A 45 -0.50 9.02 5.75
N ALA A 46 -1.78 8.76 6.02
CA ALA A 46 -2.52 7.73 5.29
C ALA A 46 -2.55 8.02 3.79
N ALA A 47 -2.86 9.26 3.42
CA ALA A 47 -2.91 9.68 2.03
C ALA A 47 -1.56 9.52 1.35
N ARG A 48 -0.46 9.89 2.03
CA ARG A 48 0.89 9.73 1.50
C ARG A 48 1.23 8.26 1.24
N LYS A 49 0.91 7.39 2.19
CA LYS A 49 1.20 5.97 2.05
C LYS A 49 0.46 5.35 0.88
N VAL A 50 -0.81 5.67 0.74
CA VAL A 50 -1.63 5.19 -0.39
C VAL A 50 -1.09 5.75 -1.70
N ALA A 51 -0.80 7.04 -1.75
CA ALA A 51 -0.28 7.69 -2.96
C ALA A 51 1.06 7.08 -3.40
N ARG A 52 1.94 6.78 -2.44
CA ARG A 52 3.24 6.17 -2.76
C ARG A 52 3.06 4.78 -3.36
N MET A 53 2.16 3.98 -2.79
CA MET A 53 1.89 2.65 -3.33
C MET A 53 1.32 2.71 -4.74
N ALA A 54 0.36 3.59 -4.97
CA ALA A 54 -0.25 3.76 -6.29
C ALA A 54 0.79 4.21 -7.32
N LYS A 55 1.64 5.16 -6.94
CA LYS A 55 2.68 5.69 -7.80
C LYS A 55 3.70 4.61 -8.15
N ARG A 56 4.11 3.83 -7.16
CA ARG A 56 5.04 2.73 -7.35
C ARG A 56 4.48 1.67 -8.28
N ASN A 57 3.21 1.33 -8.10
CA ASN A 57 2.54 0.36 -8.94
C ASN A 57 2.47 0.85 -10.39
N ASN A 58 2.13 2.12 -10.59
CA ASN A 58 2.10 2.71 -11.92
C ASN A 58 3.47 2.67 -12.59
N LYS A 59 4.52 2.99 -11.83
CA LYS A 59 5.88 2.98 -12.34
C LYS A 59 6.31 1.59 -12.80
N VAL A 60 6.02 0.59 -11.98
CA VAL A 60 6.36 -0.81 -12.31
C VAL A 60 5.57 -1.28 -13.51
N SER A 61 4.27 -0.99 -13.56
CA SER A 61 3.42 -1.35 -14.69
C SER A 61 3.86 -0.65 -15.97
N ALA A 62 4.23 0.62 -15.88
CA ALA A 62 4.65 1.40 -17.04
C ALA A 62 6.02 0.93 -17.56
N ALA A 63 6.86 0.39 -16.70
CA ALA A 63 8.18 -0.10 -17.07
C ALA A 63 8.13 -1.40 -17.86
N GLN A 64 6.99 -2.03 -17.91
CA GLN A 64 6.78 -3.26 -18.65
C GLN A 64 6.14 -2.97 -20.00
#